data_ad8fe39941286719eec3066af9bf2c6f
#
_entry.id   ad8fe39941286719eec3066af9bf2c6f
#
_cell.length_a   1.000
_cell.length_b   1.000
_cell.length_c   1.000
_cell.angle_alpha   90.00
_cell.angle_beta   90.00
_cell.angle_gamma   90.00
#
_symmetry.space_group_name_H-M   'P 1'
#
loop_
_entity.id
_entity.type
_entity.pdbx_description
1 polymer ?
#
loop_
_entity_poly.entity_id
_entity_poly.type
_entity_poly.pdbx_seq_one_letter_code
_entity_poly.pdbx_strand_id
1 'polypeptide(L)'
;MIYVSLFIVAFTVATIIPFGSEAYFITLLSLGEYNNLLLLIFVSVGNVFGSLFNWICGFYINYFIKKSWFPINNKMIERGNKIFSKYGKWSLLFSWVPLIGDPITFAAGTLRYPIIPFLVLVSIGKVGRYLLIYLSIIWAFKFF
;
A
#
# COMPACT_ATOMS: atom_id res chain seq x y z
N MET A 1 12.14 -17.59 5.79
CA MET A 1 11.11 -17.77 4.76
C MET A 1 9.85 -16.95 5.05
N ILE A 2 9.33 -16.93 6.27
CA ILE A 2 8.06 -16.24 6.60
C ILE A 2 8.06 -14.72 6.33
N TYR A 3 9.16 -14.04 6.58
CA TYR A 3 9.29 -12.59 6.31
C TYR A 3 9.20 -12.27 4.81
N VAL A 4 9.80 -13.13 3.98
CA VAL A 4 9.75 -12.99 2.52
C VAL A 4 8.32 -13.24 2.01
N SER A 5 7.62 -14.24 2.55
CA SER A 5 6.22 -14.48 2.18
C SER A 5 5.32 -13.31 2.60
N LEU A 6 5.54 -12.72 3.77
CA LEU A 6 4.83 -11.53 4.22
C LEU A 6 5.09 -10.33 3.30
N PHE A 7 6.33 -10.13 2.87
CA PHE A 7 6.67 -9.09 1.89
C PHE A 7 5.94 -9.31 0.56
N ILE A 8 5.97 -10.54 0.01
CA ILE A 8 5.32 -10.87 -1.26
C ILE A 8 3.81 -10.67 -1.15
N VAL A 9 3.19 -11.13 -0.06
CA VAL A 9 1.75 -10.92 0.19
C VAL A 9 1.44 -9.42 0.29
N ALA A 10 2.21 -8.65 1.04
CA ALA A 10 2.00 -7.21 1.18
C ALA A 10 2.16 -6.47 -0.15
N PHE A 11 3.14 -6.87 -0.97
CA PHE A 11 3.35 -6.33 -2.31
C PHE A 11 2.18 -6.63 -3.24
N THR A 12 1.75 -7.90 -3.33
CA THR A 12 0.65 -8.33 -4.22
C THR A 12 -0.68 -7.72 -3.80
N VAL A 13 -0.94 -7.65 -2.50
CA VAL A 13 -2.15 -7.01 -1.97
C VAL A 13 -2.18 -5.52 -2.30
N ALA A 14 -1.05 -4.84 -2.21
CA ALA A 14 -0.96 -3.42 -2.57
C ALA A 14 -1.08 -3.15 -4.07
N THR A 15 -1.05 -4.18 -4.91
CA THR A 15 -1.14 -4.02 -6.37
C THR A 15 -2.47 -4.51 -6.95
N ILE A 16 -3.05 -5.56 -6.39
CA ILE A 16 -4.14 -6.29 -7.04
C ILE A 16 -5.39 -6.40 -6.16
N ILE A 17 -5.23 -6.68 -4.87
CA ILE A 17 -6.34 -6.99 -3.95
C ILE A 17 -6.21 -6.12 -2.69
N PRO A 18 -7.20 -5.28 -2.36
CA PRO A 18 -7.08 -4.32 -1.26
C PRO A 18 -7.17 -4.91 0.15
N PHE A 19 -7.26 -6.24 0.30
CA PHE A 19 -7.42 -6.92 1.59
C PHE A 19 -6.55 -8.16 1.69
N GLY A 20 -5.98 -8.42 2.86
CA GLY A 20 -5.27 -9.68 3.18
C GLY A 20 -3.92 -9.51 3.87
N SER A 21 -3.11 -8.52 3.54
CA SER A 21 -1.80 -8.33 4.19
C SER A 21 -1.91 -8.02 5.67
N GLU A 22 -2.98 -7.36 6.10
CA GLU A 22 -3.24 -7.07 7.51
C GLU A 22 -3.61 -8.31 8.29
N ALA A 23 -4.54 -9.11 7.76
CA ALA A 23 -4.93 -10.36 8.38
C ALA A 23 -3.72 -11.29 8.54
N TYR A 24 -2.87 -11.40 7.52
CA TYR A 24 -1.65 -12.18 7.57
C TYR A 24 -0.64 -11.62 8.58
N PHE A 25 -0.43 -10.32 8.60
CA PHE A 25 0.43 -9.65 9.57
C PHE A 25 -0.06 -9.84 11.01
N ILE A 26 -1.36 -9.65 11.27
CA ILE A 26 -1.99 -9.87 12.58
C ILE A 26 -1.83 -11.32 13.04
N THR A 27 -2.06 -12.27 12.13
CA THR A 27 -1.89 -13.70 12.44
C THR A 27 -0.46 -14.00 12.88
N LEU A 28 0.55 -13.51 12.13
CA LEU A 28 1.94 -13.75 12.48
C LEU A 28 2.37 -13.07 13.79
N LEU A 29 1.84 -11.88 14.09
CA LEU A 29 2.05 -11.21 15.38
C LEU A 29 1.44 -12.02 16.53
N SER A 30 0.25 -12.57 16.34
CA SER A 30 -0.50 -13.32 17.37
C SER A 30 0.15 -14.66 17.69
N LEU A 31 0.88 -15.27 16.77
CA LEU A 31 1.63 -16.50 17.00
C LEU A 31 2.79 -16.31 18.00
N GLY A 32 3.35 -15.10 18.08
CA GLY A 32 4.43 -14.77 19.02
C GLY A 32 5.78 -15.47 18.74
N GLU A 33 5.88 -16.20 17.64
CA GLU A 33 7.07 -17.00 17.28
C GLU A 33 8.12 -16.19 16.50
N TYR A 34 7.75 -15.01 15.99
CA TYR A 34 8.55 -14.22 15.06
C TYR A 34 8.93 -12.87 15.64
N ASN A 35 10.03 -12.31 15.15
CA ASN A 35 10.45 -10.98 15.56
C ASN A 35 9.47 -9.93 15.02
N ASN A 36 8.73 -9.29 15.94
CA ASN A 36 7.69 -8.32 15.63
C ASN A 36 8.19 -7.12 14.81
N LEU A 37 9.41 -6.65 15.09
CA LEU A 37 10.01 -5.55 14.35
C LEU A 37 10.30 -5.93 12.89
N LEU A 38 10.82 -7.13 12.67
CA LEU A 38 11.05 -7.63 11.31
C LEU A 38 9.73 -7.81 10.55
N LEU A 39 8.69 -8.34 11.19
CA LEU A 39 7.37 -8.45 10.57
C LEU A 39 6.85 -7.07 10.13
N LEU A 40 6.97 -6.06 11.00
CA LEU A 40 6.55 -4.69 10.69
C LEU A 40 7.34 -4.09 9.51
N ILE A 41 8.65 -4.30 9.49
CA ILE A 41 9.51 -3.80 8.40
C ILE A 41 9.12 -4.47 7.07
N PHE A 42 9.05 -5.79 7.02
CA PHE A 42 8.79 -6.51 5.77
C PHE A 42 7.39 -6.25 5.20
N VAL A 43 6.35 -6.17 6.04
CA VAL A 43 5.00 -5.82 5.57
C VAL A 43 4.93 -4.39 5.05
N SER A 44 5.56 -3.45 5.75
CA SER A 44 5.57 -2.04 5.36
C SER A 44 6.32 -1.83 4.06
N VAL A 45 7.51 -2.39 3.95
CA VAL A 45 8.35 -2.28 2.74
C VAL A 45 7.64 -2.93 1.55
N GLY A 46 7.08 -4.13 1.70
CA GLY A 46 6.31 -4.80 0.64
C GLY A 46 5.15 -3.94 0.14
N ASN A 47 4.40 -3.34 1.05
CA ASN A 47 3.26 -2.49 0.71
C ASN A 47 3.66 -1.15 0.04
N VAL A 48 4.78 -0.55 0.45
CA VAL A 48 5.33 0.65 -0.21
C VAL A 48 5.83 0.31 -1.62
N PHE A 49 6.52 -0.81 -1.80
CA PHE A 49 6.93 -1.27 -3.13
C PHE A 49 5.74 -1.56 -4.06
N GLY A 50 4.64 -2.10 -3.52
CA GLY A 50 3.40 -2.25 -4.28
C GLY A 50 2.85 -0.91 -4.76
N SER A 51 2.88 0.12 -3.93
CA SER A 51 2.49 1.48 -4.32
C SER A 51 3.43 2.09 -5.36
N LEU A 52 4.72 1.83 -5.24
CA LEU A 52 5.70 2.24 -6.26
C LEU A 52 5.41 1.57 -7.61
N PHE A 53 5.05 0.30 -7.59
CA PHE A 53 4.63 -0.41 -8.81
C PHE A 53 3.38 0.23 -9.43
N ASN A 54 2.36 0.58 -8.61
CA ASN A 54 1.18 1.31 -9.08
C ASN A 54 1.55 2.67 -9.68
N TRP A 55 2.48 3.40 -9.08
CA TRP A 55 2.98 4.65 -9.63
C TRP A 55 3.66 4.45 -11.00
N ILE A 56 4.51 3.43 -11.13
CA ILE A 56 5.18 3.09 -12.41
C ILE A 56 4.14 2.74 -13.47
N CYS A 57 3.14 1.92 -13.12
CA CYS A 57 2.04 1.59 -14.03
C CYS A 57 1.27 2.84 -14.46
N GLY A 58 0.98 3.75 -13.54
CA GLY A 58 0.35 5.03 -13.84
C GLY A 58 1.20 5.91 -14.76
N PHE A 59 2.50 5.97 -14.52
CA PHE A 59 3.44 6.74 -15.34
C PHE A 59 3.48 6.26 -16.79
N TYR A 60 3.40 4.93 -16.99
CA TYR A 60 3.40 4.29 -18.30
C TYR A 60 1.99 3.89 -18.78
N ILE A 61 0.94 4.56 -18.28
CA ILE A 61 -0.47 4.19 -18.54
C ILE A 61 -0.78 3.98 -20.01
N ASN A 62 -0.30 4.86 -20.89
CA ASN A 62 -0.55 4.79 -22.32
C ASN A 62 -0.02 3.51 -22.98
N TYR A 63 0.99 2.90 -22.37
CA TYR A 63 1.54 1.61 -22.82
C TYR A 63 0.74 0.42 -22.27
N PHE A 64 0.32 0.49 -20.99
CA PHE A 64 -0.32 -0.62 -20.31
C PHE A 64 -1.83 -0.71 -20.53
N ILE A 65 -2.53 0.41 -20.73
CA ILE A 65 -3.99 0.43 -20.85
C ILE A 65 -4.52 -0.37 -22.04
N LYS A 66 -3.68 -0.59 -23.06
CA LYS A 66 -4.01 -1.40 -24.24
C LYS A 66 -3.92 -2.92 -24.00
N LYS A 67 -3.41 -3.34 -22.84
CA LYS A 67 -3.22 -4.77 -22.51
C LYS A 67 -4.38 -5.28 -21.65
N SER A 68 -5.00 -6.37 -22.10
CA SER A 68 -6.18 -6.98 -21.45
C SER A 68 -5.92 -7.54 -20.03
N TRP A 69 -4.66 -7.81 -19.69
CA TRP A 69 -4.27 -8.31 -18.36
C TRP A 69 -4.14 -7.22 -17.30
N PHE A 70 -4.26 -5.94 -17.69
CA PHE A 70 -4.06 -4.82 -16.78
C PHE A 70 -5.22 -4.70 -15.78
N PRO A 71 -4.97 -4.80 -14.45
CA PRO A 71 -6.03 -4.96 -13.45
C PRO A 71 -6.79 -3.66 -13.11
N ILE A 72 -6.35 -2.52 -13.63
CA ILE A 72 -6.94 -1.22 -13.31
C ILE A 72 -7.91 -0.81 -14.40
N ASN A 73 -9.15 -0.53 -14.01
CA ASN A 73 -10.18 -0.07 -14.92
C ASN A 73 -10.28 1.47 -14.97
N ASN A 74 -10.93 2.00 -16.01
CA ASN A 74 -11.07 3.45 -16.20
C ASN A 74 -11.74 4.15 -15.02
N LYS A 75 -12.70 3.50 -14.33
CA LYS A 75 -13.38 4.07 -13.15
C LYS A 75 -12.43 4.28 -11.98
N MET A 76 -11.47 3.37 -11.78
CA MET A 76 -10.44 3.51 -10.73
C MET A 76 -9.50 4.66 -11.05
N ILE A 77 -9.10 4.81 -12.31
CA ILE A 77 -8.25 5.91 -12.79
C ILE A 77 -8.95 7.26 -12.57
N GLU A 78 -10.21 7.38 -13.00
CA GLU A 78 -11.00 8.60 -12.83
C GLU A 78 -11.18 8.96 -11.36
N ARG A 79 -11.47 7.98 -10.50
CA ARG A 79 -11.60 8.19 -9.06
C ARG A 79 -10.31 8.70 -8.45
N GLY A 80 -9.18 8.07 -8.76
CA GLY A 80 -7.87 8.48 -8.29
C GLY A 80 -7.50 9.88 -8.76
N ASN A 81 -7.70 10.19 -10.04
CA ASN A 81 -7.44 11.51 -10.61
C ASN A 81 -8.30 12.59 -9.96
N LYS A 82 -9.58 12.31 -9.71
CA LYS A 82 -10.50 13.24 -9.04
C LYS A 82 -10.04 13.56 -7.62
N ILE A 83 -9.64 12.55 -6.86
CA ILE A 83 -9.15 12.73 -5.49
C ILE A 83 -7.83 13.49 -5.51
N PHE A 84 -6.89 13.12 -6.37
CA PHE A 84 -5.59 13.76 -6.45
C PHE A 84 -5.69 15.21 -6.92
N SER A 85 -6.59 15.51 -7.87
CA SER A 85 -6.85 16.88 -8.33
C SER A 85 -7.44 17.76 -7.23
N LYS A 86 -8.29 17.18 -6.36
CA LYS A 86 -8.96 17.91 -5.27
C LYS A 86 -8.04 18.17 -4.08
N TYR A 87 -7.24 17.17 -3.68
CA TYR A 87 -6.45 17.20 -2.45
C TYR A 87 -4.93 17.31 -2.71
N GLY A 88 -4.50 17.15 -3.95
CA GLY A 88 -3.10 17.24 -4.36
C GLY A 88 -2.22 16.18 -3.67
N LYS A 89 -0.98 16.55 -3.40
CA LYS A 89 0.01 15.69 -2.74
C LYS A 89 -0.43 15.11 -1.38
N TRP A 90 -1.26 15.83 -0.66
CA TRP A 90 -1.77 15.40 0.65
C TRP A 90 -2.66 14.16 0.58
N SER A 91 -3.30 13.90 -0.59
CA SER A 91 -4.05 12.68 -0.80
C SER A 91 -3.18 11.42 -0.67
N LEU A 92 -1.88 11.51 -0.91
CA LEU A 92 -0.94 10.40 -0.76
C LEU A 92 -0.80 9.91 0.69
N LEU A 93 -1.05 10.76 1.68
CA LEU A 93 -1.12 10.34 3.07
C LEU A 93 -2.29 9.38 3.34
N PHE A 94 -3.34 9.44 2.52
CA PHE A 94 -4.48 8.53 2.58
C PHE A 94 -4.29 7.27 1.72
N SER A 95 -3.07 7.03 1.21
CA SER A 95 -2.73 5.82 0.44
C SER A 95 -2.89 4.52 1.25
N TRP A 96 -2.99 4.62 2.56
CA TRP A 96 -3.26 3.50 3.46
C TRP A 96 -4.74 3.08 3.48
N VAL A 97 -5.66 3.94 3.02
CA VAL A 97 -7.10 3.64 3.03
C VAL A 97 -7.41 2.57 1.97
N PRO A 98 -8.05 1.45 2.36
CA PRO A 98 -8.45 0.42 1.40
C PRO A 98 -9.34 0.99 0.30
N LEU A 99 -9.23 0.46 -0.92
CA LEU A 99 -10.02 0.84 -2.12
C LEU A 99 -9.74 2.24 -2.67
N ILE A 100 -9.22 3.17 -1.88
CA ILE A 100 -8.92 4.55 -2.30
C ILE A 100 -7.41 4.74 -2.50
N GLY A 101 -6.60 4.10 -1.67
CA GLY A 101 -5.14 4.28 -1.66
C GLY A 101 -4.46 3.91 -2.97
N ASP A 102 -4.78 2.76 -3.54
CA ASP A 102 -4.15 2.28 -4.77
C ASP A 102 -4.54 3.14 -5.99
N PRO A 103 -5.81 3.55 -6.19
CA PRO A 103 -6.15 4.55 -7.20
C PRO A 103 -5.40 5.87 -7.07
N ILE A 104 -5.17 6.36 -5.84
CA ILE A 104 -4.41 7.58 -5.60
C ILE A 104 -2.94 7.42 -6.00
N THR A 105 -2.31 6.31 -5.62
CA THR A 105 -0.91 6.04 -5.97
C THR A 105 -0.72 5.89 -7.48
N PHE A 106 -1.69 5.27 -8.14
CA PHE A 106 -1.72 5.16 -9.59
C PHE A 106 -1.92 6.52 -10.27
N ALA A 107 -2.85 7.35 -9.77
CA ALA A 107 -3.10 8.70 -10.27
C ALA A 107 -1.85 9.60 -10.15
N ALA A 108 -1.11 9.48 -9.05
CA ALA A 108 0.14 10.20 -8.88
C ALA A 108 1.16 9.86 -9.97
N GLY A 109 1.22 8.58 -10.38
CA GLY A 109 2.02 8.15 -11.54
C GLY A 109 1.52 8.74 -12.86
N THR A 110 0.21 8.68 -13.10
CA THR A 110 -0.43 9.24 -14.31
C THR A 110 -0.15 10.73 -14.47
N LEU A 111 -0.19 11.46 -13.36
CA LEU A 111 0.10 12.90 -13.32
C LEU A 111 1.60 13.21 -13.22
N ARG A 112 2.45 12.19 -13.29
CA ARG A 112 3.91 12.30 -13.23
C ARG A 112 4.41 13.04 -11.98
N TYR A 113 3.73 12.79 -10.85
CA TYR A 113 4.16 13.38 -9.59
C TYR A 113 5.58 12.88 -9.21
N PRO A 114 6.49 13.74 -8.71
CA PRO A 114 7.87 13.35 -8.44
C PRO A 114 7.98 12.17 -7.49
N ILE A 115 8.84 11.20 -7.82
CA ILE A 115 8.95 9.92 -7.11
C ILE A 115 9.42 10.06 -5.67
N ILE A 116 10.32 10.98 -5.37
CA ILE A 116 10.89 11.15 -4.01
C ILE A 116 9.81 11.61 -3.02
N PRO A 117 9.11 12.74 -3.23
CA PRO A 117 8.03 13.13 -2.33
C PRO A 117 6.87 12.12 -2.33
N PHE A 118 6.62 11.44 -3.45
CA PHE A 118 5.66 10.33 -3.50
C PHE A 118 6.03 9.23 -2.50
N LEU A 119 7.25 8.71 -2.55
CA LEU A 119 7.72 7.66 -1.64
C LEU A 119 7.66 8.09 -0.17
N VAL A 120 8.05 9.33 0.14
CA VAL A 120 8.00 9.85 1.51
C VAL A 120 6.56 9.86 2.03
N LEU A 121 5.63 10.45 1.31
CA LEU A 121 4.23 10.59 1.74
C LEU A 121 3.52 9.23 1.84
N VAL A 122 3.72 8.35 0.86
CA VAL A 122 3.15 7.00 0.86
C VAL A 122 3.73 6.16 2.00
N SER A 123 5.04 6.26 2.26
CA SER A 123 5.68 5.55 3.37
C SER A 123 5.11 6.00 4.71
N ILE A 124 4.96 7.30 4.93
CA ILE A 124 4.35 7.83 6.16
C ILE A 124 2.94 7.25 6.36
N GLY A 125 2.10 7.27 5.34
CA GLY A 125 0.75 6.73 5.41
C GLY A 125 0.70 5.23 5.69
N LYS A 126 1.42 4.44 4.91
CA LYS A 126 1.38 2.97 4.99
C LYS A 126 2.12 2.40 6.19
N VAL A 127 3.30 2.91 6.49
CA VAL A 127 4.05 2.50 7.70
C VAL A 127 3.27 2.90 8.95
N GLY A 128 2.72 4.11 8.99
CA GLY A 128 1.87 4.58 10.09
C GLY A 128 0.69 3.65 10.35
N ARG A 129 0.02 3.16 9.31
CA ARG A 129 -1.07 2.19 9.44
C ARG A 129 -0.60 0.88 10.10
N TYR A 130 0.46 0.26 9.62
CA TYR A 130 0.97 -1.00 10.20
C TYR A 130 1.49 -0.80 11.62
N LEU A 131 2.07 0.36 11.90
CA LEU A 131 2.49 0.73 13.26
C LEU A 131 1.29 0.84 14.21
N LEU A 132 0.19 1.45 13.77
CA LEU A 132 -1.04 1.53 14.55
C LEU A 132 -1.64 0.14 14.83
N ILE A 133 -1.66 -0.74 13.82
CA ILE A 133 -2.11 -2.13 13.99
C ILE A 133 -1.22 -2.85 15.01
N TYR A 134 0.09 -2.74 14.87
CA TYR A 134 1.07 -3.33 15.77
C TYR A 134 0.87 -2.88 17.22
N LEU A 135 0.78 -1.58 17.45
CA LEU A 135 0.57 -1.01 18.77
C LEU A 135 -0.77 -1.43 19.37
N SER A 136 -1.84 -1.47 18.57
CA SER A 136 -3.17 -1.92 19.01
C SER A 136 -3.16 -3.35 19.48
N ILE A 137 -2.45 -4.23 18.77
CA ILE A 137 -2.35 -5.66 19.14
C ILE A 137 -1.54 -5.84 20.41
N ILE A 138 -0.37 -5.20 20.52
CA ILE A 138 0.45 -5.29 21.75
C ILE A 138 -0.33 -4.75 22.94
N TRP A 139 -1.05 -3.66 22.76
CA TRP A 139 -1.87 -3.10 23.82
C TRP A 139 -2.98 -4.07 24.26
N ALA A 140 -3.67 -4.70 23.31
CA ALA A 140 -4.69 -5.71 23.59
C ALA A 140 -4.11 -6.91 24.37
N PHE A 141 -2.97 -7.45 23.96
CA PHE A 141 -2.30 -8.56 24.68
C PHE A 141 -1.80 -8.18 26.08
N LYS A 142 -1.61 -6.91 26.37
CA LYS A 142 -1.19 -6.45 27.70
C LYS A 142 -2.35 -6.36 28.70
N PHE A 143 -3.58 -6.15 28.20
CA PHE A 143 -4.76 -5.94 29.03
C PHE A 143 -5.73 -7.14 29.10
N PHE A 144 -5.53 -8.15 28.26
CA PHE A 144 -6.29 -9.41 28.26
C PHE A 144 -5.36 -10.61 28.47
#